data_26d9cd7cb8b1b92f67fd69d3d45cd0da
#
_entry.id   26d9cd7cb8b1b92f67fd69d3d45cd0da
#
_cell.length_a   1.000
_cell.length_b   1.000
_cell.length_c   1.000
_cell.angle_alpha   90.00
_cell.angle_beta   90.00
_cell.angle_gamma   90.00
#
_symmetry.space_group_name_H-M   'P 1'
#
loop_
_entity.id
_entity.type
_entity.pdbx_description
1 polymer ?
#
loop_
_entity_poly.entity_id
_entity_poly.type
_entity_poly.pdbx_seq_one_letter_code
_entity_poly.pdbx_strand_id
1 'polypeptide(L)'
;MAEITLDLRNRPRGEAYAELRGHIDAVLEGIDDEIAEMATVSALVHHAFGFLWTGFYRVVERERLLRVGPYQGTLGCREITFGRGVCGTAAADRRTVIVEDVNAFPGHIACDGRSRSEIVLPVLDARGELIAVFDVDSESVGTFDQHDADGLAAILARFER
;
A
#
# COMPACT_ATOMS: atom_id res chain seq x y z
N MET A 1 -23.60 1.22 -14.35
CA MET A 1 -22.44 1.15 -13.45
C MET A 1 -22.61 2.27 -12.44
N ALA A 2 -22.76 1.97 -11.16
CA ALA A 2 -22.84 3.00 -10.12
C ALA A 2 -21.44 3.57 -9.91
N GLU A 3 -21.30 4.88 -9.95
CA GLU A 3 -20.09 5.58 -9.56
C GLU A 3 -19.91 5.41 -8.04
N ILE A 4 -18.93 4.63 -7.61
CA ILE A 4 -18.66 4.41 -6.20
C ILE A 4 -17.73 5.54 -5.73
N THR A 5 -18.33 6.62 -5.24
CA THR A 5 -17.57 7.64 -4.51
C THR A 5 -17.60 7.26 -3.03
N LEU A 6 -16.55 6.59 -2.57
CA LEU A 6 -16.42 6.17 -1.18
C LEU A 6 -15.47 7.14 -0.45
N ASP A 7 -16.02 7.99 0.42
CA ASP A 7 -15.23 8.87 1.30
C ASP A 7 -15.31 8.36 2.73
N LEU A 8 -14.22 7.82 3.22
CA LEU A 8 -14.11 7.23 4.56
C LEU A 8 -13.21 8.03 5.51
N ARG A 9 -12.79 9.23 5.11
CA ARG A 9 -11.83 10.06 5.87
C ARG A 9 -12.27 10.37 7.29
N ASN A 10 -13.57 10.49 7.51
CA ASN A 10 -14.17 10.88 8.78
C ASN A 10 -14.78 9.69 9.56
N ARG A 11 -14.48 8.46 9.16
CA ARG A 11 -14.94 7.24 9.84
C ARG A 11 -13.87 6.72 10.79
N PRO A 12 -14.23 6.03 11.87
CA PRO A 12 -13.27 5.27 12.68
C PRO A 12 -12.48 4.30 11.77
N ARG A 13 -11.16 4.31 11.88
CA ARG A 13 -10.28 3.60 10.94
C ARG A 13 -10.62 2.12 10.76
N GLY A 14 -10.83 1.38 11.84
CA GLY A 14 -11.18 -0.05 11.78
C GLY A 14 -12.47 -0.31 11.00
N GLU A 15 -13.51 0.49 11.22
CA GLU A 15 -14.79 0.39 10.50
C GLU A 15 -14.63 0.78 9.03
N ALA A 16 -13.86 1.84 8.77
CA ALA A 16 -13.58 2.31 7.42
C ALA A 16 -12.91 1.24 6.56
N TYR A 17 -11.89 0.57 7.10
CA TYR A 17 -11.20 -0.52 6.38
C TYR A 17 -12.08 -1.75 6.18
N ALA A 18 -12.94 -2.10 7.14
CA ALA A 18 -13.88 -3.21 7.00
C ALA A 18 -14.89 -2.94 5.87
N GLU A 19 -15.43 -1.72 5.82
CA GLU A 19 -16.33 -1.29 4.74
C GLU A 19 -15.63 -1.27 3.39
N LEU A 20 -14.43 -0.68 3.31
CA LEU A 20 -13.63 -0.62 2.10
C LEU A 20 -13.30 -2.01 1.56
N ARG A 21 -12.91 -2.95 2.43
CA ARG A 21 -12.65 -4.33 2.06
C ARG A 21 -13.87 -4.97 1.41
N GLY A 22 -15.07 -4.80 1.98
CA GLY A 22 -16.32 -5.30 1.39
C GLY A 22 -16.57 -4.75 -0.02
N HIS A 23 -16.28 -3.47 -0.26
CA HIS A 23 -16.38 -2.86 -1.59
C HIS A 23 -15.34 -3.43 -2.57
N ILE A 24 -14.08 -3.58 -2.13
CA ILE A 24 -13.02 -4.17 -2.95
C ILE A 24 -13.39 -5.60 -3.35
N ASP A 25 -13.86 -6.41 -2.40
CA ASP A 25 -14.23 -7.80 -2.65
C ASP A 25 -15.39 -7.89 -3.65
N ALA A 26 -16.39 -7.01 -3.55
CA ALA A 26 -17.51 -6.97 -4.48
C ALA A 26 -17.11 -6.52 -5.89
N VAL A 27 -16.23 -5.52 -6.01
CA VAL A 27 -15.75 -5.02 -7.31
C VAL A 27 -14.89 -6.05 -8.02
N LEU A 28 -14.09 -6.80 -7.26
CA LEU A 28 -13.16 -7.80 -7.79
C LEU A 28 -13.71 -9.22 -7.79
N GLU A 29 -15.03 -9.39 -7.57
CA GLU A 29 -15.66 -10.71 -7.66
C GLU A 29 -15.47 -11.32 -9.06
N GLY A 30 -14.87 -12.51 -9.10
CA GLY A 30 -14.61 -13.23 -10.35
C GLY A 30 -13.42 -12.72 -11.17
N ILE A 31 -12.67 -11.72 -10.66
CA ILE A 31 -11.42 -11.26 -11.27
C ILE A 31 -10.27 -12.10 -10.72
N ASP A 32 -9.48 -12.67 -11.62
CA ASP A 32 -8.28 -13.46 -11.33
C ASP A 32 -7.12 -12.91 -12.19
N ASP A 33 -6.84 -11.63 -11.97
CA ASP A 33 -5.73 -10.91 -12.62
C ASP A 33 -5.04 -10.02 -11.61
N GLU A 34 -3.82 -10.37 -11.24
CA GLU A 34 -3.04 -9.70 -10.20
C GLU A 34 -2.87 -8.19 -10.46
N ILE A 35 -2.68 -7.79 -11.72
CA ILE A 35 -2.50 -6.38 -12.07
C ILE A 35 -3.81 -5.61 -11.92
N ALA A 36 -4.93 -6.19 -12.38
CA ALA A 36 -6.25 -5.59 -12.20
C ALA A 36 -6.62 -5.45 -10.71
N GLU A 37 -6.29 -6.46 -9.90
CA GLU A 37 -6.48 -6.42 -8.45
C GLU A 37 -5.64 -5.32 -7.79
N MET A 38 -4.34 -5.25 -8.11
CA MET A 38 -3.45 -4.20 -7.60
C MET A 38 -3.93 -2.81 -7.99
N ALA A 39 -4.36 -2.61 -9.24
CA ALA A 39 -4.86 -1.33 -9.73
C ALA A 39 -6.14 -0.91 -8.98
N THR A 40 -7.08 -1.83 -8.80
CA THR A 40 -8.35 -1.58 -8.11
C THR A 40 -8.14 -1.29 -6.63
N VAL A 41 -7.31 -2.07 -5.95
CA VAL A 41 -6.95 -1.84 -4.54
C VAL A 41 -6.31 -0.47 -4.37
N SER A 42 -5.33 -0.12 -5.23
CA SER A 42 -4.67 1.19 -5.19
C SER A 42 -5.66 2.34 -5.35
N ALA A 43 -6.56 2.24 -6.33
CA ALA A 43 -7.55 3.27 -6.60
C ALA A 43 -8.54 3.45 -5.44
N LEU A 44 -9.12 2.35 -4.94
CA LEU A 44 -10.14 2.42 -3.90
C LEU A 44 -9.57 2.88 -2.56
N VAL A 45 -8.40 2.40 -2.15
CA VAL A 45 -7.72 2.87 -0.93
C VAL A 45 -7.36 4.35 -1.04
N HIS A 46 -6.77 4.76 -2.17
CA HIS A 46 -6.37 6.15 -2.40
C HIS A 46 -7.56 7.12 -2.28
N HIS A 47 -8.64 6.82 -2.99
CA HIS A 47 -9.81 7.69 -3.01
C HIS A 47 -10.59 7.67 -1.70
N ALA A 48 -10.69 6.54 -1.02
CA ALA A 48 -11.43 6.42 0.23
C ALA A 48 -10.86 7.31 1.34
N PHE A 49 -9.55 7.49 1.40
CA PHE A 49 -8.86 8.23 2.46
C PHE A 49 -8.20 9.53 1.99
N GLY A 50 -8.04 9.74 0.69
CA GLY A 50 -7.39 10.93 0.15
C GLY A 50 -5.90 11.01 0.45
N PHE A 51 -5.19 9.88 0.40
CA PHE A 51 -3.75 9.83 0.63
C PHE A 51 -2.97 10.53 -0.48
N LEU A 52 -1.71 10.87 -0.22
CA LEU A 52 -0.82 11.49 -1.20
C LEU A 52 -0.43 10.52 -2.31
N TRP A 53 -0.04 9.30 -1.93
CA TRP A 53 0.36 8.23 -2.83
C TRP A 53 -0.11 6.88 -2.28
N THR A 54 -0.52 5.97 -3.17
CA THR A 54 -1.01 4.65 -2.78
C THR A 54 -0.72 3.67 -3.91
N GLY A 55 0.05 2.63 -3.66
CA GLY A 55 0.33 1.69 -4.72
C GLY A 55 1.27 0.55 -4.35
N PHE A 56 1.63 -0.20 -5.37
CA PHE A 56 2.47 -1.38 -5.26
C PHE A 56 3.84 -1.17 -5.88
N TYR A 57 4.87 -1.64 -5.18
CA TYR A 57 6.18 -1.91 -5.75
C TYR A 57 6.33 -3.43 -5.87
N ARG A 58 6.40 -3.94 -7.10
CA ARG A 58 6.45 -5.37 -7.40
C ARG A 58 7.87 -5.89 -7.33
N VAL A 59 8.04 -7.10 -6.83
CA VAL A 59 9.31 -7.82 -6.88
C VAL A 59 9.60 -8.22 -8.34
N VAL A 60 10.67 -7.69 -8.92
CA VAL A 60 11.11 -8.02 -10.29
C VAL A 60 12.41 -8.81 -10.32
N GLU A 61 13.22 -8.66 -9.26
CA GLU A 61 14.35 -9.53 -8.98
C GLU A 61 14.27 -9.97 -7.53
N ARG A 62 14.11 -11.26 -7.33
CA ARG A 62 13.90 -11.88 -6.03
C ARG A 62 14.97 -11.44 -5.03
N GLU A 63 14.53 -11.03 -3.83
CA GLU A 63 15.38 -10.57 -2.73
C GLU A 63 16.32 -9.40 -3.06
N ARG A 64 16.09 -8.73 -4.20
CA ARG A 64 16.98 -7.67 -4.66
C ARG A 64 16.28 -6.39 -5.10
N LEU A 65 15.27 -6.46 -5.97
CA LEU A 65 14.75 -5.28 -6.66
C LEU A 65 13.22 -5.25 -6.72
N LEU A 66 12.70 -4.11 -6.29
CA LEU A 66 11.31 -3.69 -6.46
C LEU A 66 11.22 -2.74 -7.66
N ARG A 67 10.12 -2.83 -8.41
CA ARG A 67 9.76 -1.89 -9.47
C ARG A 67 8.33 -1.41 -9.28
N VAL A 68 8.10 -0.13 -9.57
CA VAL A 68 6.77 0.46 -9.48
C VAL A 68 5.76 -0.35 -10.30
N GLY A 69 4.64 -0.66 -9.66
CA GLY A 69 3.48 -1.33 -10.24
C GLY A 69 2.27 -0.40 -10.29
N PRO A 70 1.05 -0.92 -10.23
CA PRO A 70 -0.15 -0.09 -10.18
C PRO A 70 -0.17 0.83 -8.97
N TYR A 71 -0.45 2.12 -9.19
CA TYR A 71 -0.53 3.13 -8.13
C TYR A 71 -1.46 4.29 -8.48
N GLN A 72 -1.74 5.12 -7.48
CA GLN A 72 -2.45 6.39 -7.56
C GLN A 72 -1.62 7.48 -6.89
N GLY A 73 -1.72 8.70 -7.37
CA GLY A 73 -0.96 9.85 -6.87
C GLY A 73 0.05 10.37 -7.86
N THR A 74 1.08 11.05 -7.36
CA THR A 74 2.15 11.62 -8.20
C THR A 74 3.16 10.57 -8.63
N LEU A 75 4.14 10.98 -9.43
CA LEU A 75 5.17 10.07 -9.91
C LEU A 75 5.96 9.44 -8.75
N GLY A 76 5.91 8.11 -8.64
CA GLY A 76 6.70 7.35 -7.68
C GLY A 76 8.13 7.08 -8.14
N CYS A 77 8.96 6.55 -7.26
CA CYS A 77 10.26 6.00 -7.63
C CYS A 77 10.10 4.87 -8.64
N ARG A 78 11.02 4.75 -9.58
CA ARG A 78 10.94 3.70 -10.62
C ARG A 78 11.32 2.33 -10.08
N GLU A 79 12.39 2.29 -9.30
CA GLU A 79 12.98 1.08 -8.75
C GLU A 79 13.51 1.35 -7.33
N ILE A 80 13.41 0.35 -6.47
CA ILE A 80 13.90 0.39 -5.09
C ILE A 80 14.61 -0.92 -4.79
N THR A 81 15.87 -0.83 -4.35
CA THR A 81 16.64 -2.00 -3.91
C THR A 81 16.17 -2.45 -2.52
N PHE A 82 16.08 -3.76 -2.30
CA PHE A 82 15.80 -4.32 -0.96
C PHE A 82 16.77 -3.75 0.08
N GLY A 83 16.25 -3.45 1.26
CA GLY A 83 17.01 -2.83 2.35
C GLY A 83 17.21 -1.32 2.23
N ARG A 84 16.71 -0.68 1.17
CA ARG A 84 16.82 0.78 0.95
C ARG A 84 15.48 1.47 1.12
N GLY A 85 15.47 2.55 1.91
CA GLY A 85 14.25 3.29 2.22
C GLY A 85 13.23 2.46 2.98
N VAL A 86 11.99 2.93 3.08
CA VAL A 86 10.92 2.24 3.82
C VAL A 86 10.44 1.00 3.05
N CYS A 87 10.16 1.14 1.74
CA CYS A 87 9.73 0.03 0.90
C CYS A 87 10.76 -1.09 0.83
N GLY A 88 12.05 -0.75 0.63
CA GLY A 88 13.12 -1.74 0.59
C GLY A 88 13.32 -2.45 1.93
N THR A 89 13.15 -1.74 3.05
CA THR A 89 13.21 -2.31 4.40
C THR A 89 12.05 -3.28 4.63
N ALA A 90 10.82 -2.89 4.30
CA ALA A 90 9.65 -3.77 4.41
C ALA A 90 9.80 -5.05 3.57
N ALA A 91 10.35 -4.92 2.36
CA ALA A 91 10.63 -6.05 1.49
C ALA A 91 11.68 -7.01 2.06
N ALA A 92 12.81 -6.48 2.54
CA ALA A 92 13.90 -7.27 3.10
C ALA A 92 13.49 -7.99 4.39
N ASP A 93 12.77 -7.30 5.27
CA ASP A 93 12.37 -7.81 6.58
C ASP A 93 11.06 -8.59 6.54
N ARG A 94 10.33 -8.54 5.42
CA ARG A 94 8.99 -9.15 5.24
C ARG A 94 8.02 -8.78 6.36
N ARG A 95 8.01 -7.53 6.77
CA ARG A 95 7.14 -7.01 7.83
C ARG A 95 6.58 -5.64 7.49
N THR A 96 5.45 -5.31 8.10
CA THR A 96 4.88 -3.96 8.03
C THR A 96 5.81 -2.96 8.73
N VAL A 97 6.01 -1.83 8.07
CA VAL A 97 6.77 -0.69 8.59
C VAL A 97 5.86 0.53 8.64
N ILE A 98 5.69 1.11 9.82
CA ILE A 98 4.97 2.36 10.03
C ILE A 98 6.00 3.44 10.37
N VAL A 99 6.00 4.52 9.60
CA VAL A 99 6.92 5.66 9.77
C VAL A 99 6.10 6.90 10.13
N GLU A 100 6.25 7.33 11.39
CA GLU A 100 5.54 8.51 11.90
C GLU A 100 6.00 9.80 11.23
N ASP A 101 7.31 9.97 11.03
CA ASP A 101 7.92 11.09 10.32
C ASP A 101 9.05 10.56 9.42
N VAL A 102 8.87 10.70 8.11
CA VAL A 102 9.83 10.23 7.12
C VAL A 102 11.19 10.93 7.23
N ASN A 103 11.23 12.15 7.75
CA ASN A 103 12.49 12.87 7.96
C ASN A 103 13.33 12.28 9.10
N ALA A 104 12.72 11.51 10.00
CA ALA A 104 13.40 10.79 11.08
C ALA A 104 13.79 9.36 10.69
N PHE A 105 13.35 8.85 9.54
CA PHE A 105 13.66 7.49 9.09
C PHE A 105 15.04 7.42 8.44
N PRO A 106 15.99 6.62 8.97
CA PRO A 106 17.33 6.51 8.42
C PRO A 106 17.32 6.00 6.96
N GLY A 107 17.92 6.76 6.04
CA GLY A 107 18.01 6.38 4.64
C GLY A 107 16.69 6.48 3.86
N HIS A 108 15.72 7.26 4.34
CA HIS A 108 14.48 7.54 3.62
C HIS A 108 14.75 8.01 2.19
N ILE A 109 14.01 7.44 1.23
CA ILE A 109 14.06 7.82 -0.18
C ILE A 109 12.85 8.69 -0.46
N ALA A 110 13.05 9.99 -0.66
CA ALA A 110 11.99 10.92 -1.00
C ALA A 110 11.67 10.85 -2.50
N CYS A 111 10.64 10.08 -2.87
CA CYS A 111 10.12 10.08 -4.25
C CYS A 111 9.20 11.30 -4.48
N ASP A 112 8.49 11.76 -3.45
CA ASP A 112 7.75 13.01 -3.41
C ASP A 112 8.12 13.78 -2.13
N GLY A 113 8.61 15.01 -2.26
CA GLY A 113 9.02 15.82 -1.12
C GLY A 113 7.88 16.28 -0.20
N ARG A 114 6.62 16.00 -0.54
CA ARG A 114 5.44 16.29 0.29
C ARG A 114 5.11 15.16 1.25
N SER A 115 5.65 13.97 1.04
CA SER A 115 5.44 12.84 1.98
C SER A 115 6.02 13.19 3.36
N ARG A 116 5.21 12.99 4.40
CA ARG A 116 5.57 13.25 5.80
C ARG A 116 5.48 12.02 6.67
N SER A 117 4.53 11.12 6.39
CA SER A 117 4.43 9.81 7.04
C SER A 117 4.12 8.73 6.01
N GLU A 118 4.43 7.49 6.34
CA GLU A 118 4.38 6.38 5.39
C GLU A 118 4.06 5.07 6.12
N ILE A 119 3.30 4.20 5.46
CA ILE A 119 3.12 2.81 5.88
C ILE A 119 3.38 1.90 4.70
N VAL A 120 4.18 0.85 4.91
CA VAL A 120 4.48 -0.15 3.89
C VAL A 120 4.21 -1.55 4.44
N LEU A 121 3.47 -2.34 3.67
CA LEU A 121 3.14 -3.72 4.03
C LEU A 121 3.68 -4.70 2.99
N PRO A 122 4.21 -5.86 3.41
CA PRO A 122 4.55 -6.92 2.48
C PRO A 122 3.29 -7.54 1.87
N VAL A 123 3.37 -7.91 0.60
CA VAL A 123 2.31 -8.60 -0.13
C VAL A 123 2.84 -9.99 -0.50
N LEU A 124 2.16 -11.02 0.00
CA LEU A 124 2.57 -12.41 -0.18
C LEU A 124 1.61 -13.13 -1.12
N ASP A 125 2.12 -14.12 -1.83
CA ASP A 125 1.31 -15.05 -2.61
C ASP A 125 0.84 -16.27 -1.78
N ALA A 126 0.10 -17.18 -2.41
CA ALA A 126 -0.41 -18.40 -1.75
C ALA A 126 0.67 -19.34 -1.20
N ARG A 127 1.93 -19.16 -1.61
CA ARG A 127 3.09 -19.92 -1.12
C ARG A 127 3.85 -19.21 0.00
N GLY A 128 3.40 -18.00 0.37
CA GLY A 128 4.09 -17.15 1.33
C GLY A 128 5.32 -16.43 0.76
N GLU A 129 5.44 -16.37 -0.58
CA GLU A 129 6.53 -15.63 -1.23
C GLU A 129 6.17 -14.16 -1.37
N LEU A 130 7.16 -13.28 -1.18
CA LEU A 130 6.98 -11.85 -1.37
C LEU A 130 6.85 -11.54 -2.88
N ILE A 131 5.69 -11.00 -3.28
CA ILE A 131 5.44 -10.58 -4.67
C ILE A 131 5.50 -9.07 -4.86
N ALA A 132 5.22 -8.33 -3.80
CA ALA A 132 5.24 -6.86 -3.81
C ALA A 132 5.33 -6.31 -2.38
N VAL A 133 5.47 -4.99 -2.27
CA VAL A 133 5.07 -4.23 -1.08
C VAL A 133 3.98 -3.26 -1.48
N PHE A 134 3.06 -2.99 -0.55
CA PHE A 134 2.02 -1.97 -0.69
C PHE A 134 2.42 -0.76 0.13
N ASP A 135 2.53 0.36 -0.53
CA ASP A 135 3.06 1.61 0.01
C ASP A 135 1.97 2.69 0.04
N VAL A 136 1.85 3.40 1.14
CA VAL A 136 0.92 4.52 1.30
C VAL A 136 1.62 5.69 1.98
N ASP A 137 1.59 6.85 1.32
CA ASP A 137 2.17 8.10 1.81
C ASP A 137 1.10 9.11 2.17
N SER A 138 1.37 9.90 3.22
CA SER A 138 0.56 11.04 3.64
C SER A 138 1.37 12.31 3.74
N GLU A 139 0.74 13.45 3.46
CA GLU A 139 1.32 14.80 3.65
C GLU A 139 1.38 15.23 5.13
N SER A 140 0.81 14.46 6.04
CA SER A 140 0.78 14.74 7.48
C SER A 140 1.66 13.78 8.25
N VAL A 141 2.34 14.26 9.29
CA VAL A 141 3.07 13.43 10.24
C VAL A 141 2.08 12.58 11.04
N GLY A 142 2.44 11.31 11.35
CA GLY A 142 1.68 10.45 12.25
C GLY A 142 0.31 10.01 11.73
N THR A 143 0.13 9.94 10.42
CA THR A 143 -1.17 9.55 9.82
C THR A 143 -1.54 8.09 10.10
N PHE A 144 -0.55 7.20 10.15
CA PHE A 144 -0.78 5.76 10.19
C PHE A 144 -0.50 5.16 11.55
N ASP A 145 -1.39 4.25 11.97
CA ASP A 145 -1.27 3.48 13.21
C ASP A 145 -1.55 1.99 12.99
N GLN A 146 -1.70 1.23 14.08
CA GLN A 146 -1.96 -0.21 14.01
C GLN A 146 -3.31 -0.55 13.35
N HIS A 147 -4.32 0.33 13.44
CA HIS A 147 -5.60 0.12 12.76
C HIS A 147 -5.44 0.18 11.24
N ASP A 148 -4.57 1.06 10.73
CA ASP A 148 -4.21 1.11 9.31
C ASP A 148 -3.47 -0.17 8.89
N ALA A 149 -2.49 -0.59 9.69
CA ALA A 149 -1.75 -1.82 9.41
C ALA A 149 -2.67 -3.05 9.35
N ASP A 150 -3.55 -3.22 10.32
CA ASP A 150 -4.49 -4.35 10.40
C ASP A 150 -5.51 -4.31 9.25
N GLY A 151 -6.07 -3.14 8.96
CA GLY A 151 -7.05 -2.95 7.90
C GLY A 151 -6.48 -3.20 6.51
N LEU A 152 -5.30 -2.65 6.24
CA LEU A 152 -4.59 -2.87 4.97
C LEU A 152 -4.15 -4.32 4.82
N ALA A 153 -3.61 -4.95 5.88
CA ALA A 153 -3.24 -6.37 5.85
C ALA A 153 -4.44 -7.26 5.50
N ALA A 154 -5.61 -6.97 6.06
CA ALA A 154 -6.84 -7.72 5.74
C ALA A 154 -7.27 -7.58 4.26
N ILE A 155 -7.05 -6.41 3.64
CA ILE A 155 -7.28 -6.18 2.22
C ILE A 155 -6.26 -6.97 1.38
N LEU A 156 -4.97 -6.90 1.76
CA LEU A 156 -3.87 -7.53 1.02
C LEU A 156 -3.85 -9.06 1.11
N ALA A 157 -4.51 -9.65 2.12
CA ALA A 157 -4.67 -11.10 2.25
C ALA A 157 -5.33 -11.75 1.03
N ARG A 158 -6.00 -10.97 0.16
CA ARG A 158 -6.56 -11.44 -1.10
C ARG A 158 -5.52 -12.04 -2.05
N PHE A 159 -4.26 -11.58 -1.97
CA PHE A 159 -3.16 -12.08 -2.82
C PHE A 159 -2.59 -13.43 -2.35
N GLU A 160 -2.96 -13.88 -1.15
CA GLU A 160 -2.50 -15.14 -0.53
C GLU A 160 -3.32 -16.38 -0.96
N ARG A 161 -4.10 -16.28 -2.01
CA ARG A 161 -5.00 -17.34 -2.52
C ARG A 161 -4.48 -17.98 -3.82
#